data_35b1557caf3eddd57d54761e8b615f02
#
_entry.id   35b1557caf3eddd57d54761e8b615f02
#
_cell.length_a   1.000
_cell.length_b   1.000
_cell.length_c   1.000
_cell.angle_alpha   90.00
_cell.angle_beta   90.00
_cell.angle_gamma   90.00
#
_symmetry.space_group_name_H-M   'P 1'
#
loop_
_entity.id
_entity.type
_entity.pdbx_description
1 polymer ?
#
loop_
_entity_poly.entity_id
_entity_poly.type
_entity_poly.pdbx_seq_one_letter_code
_entity_poly.pdbx_strand_id
1 'polypeptide(L)'
;MAAKKESSSKQLPTGPAGDKKAALETALAQIEKQFGKGTVMKLGTNVAMQVDAISTGSLGLDLALGIGGLPRGRIIEVYGPESSGKTTLALHVLAEAQKLGGEVAFIDVEHALDPTYARALGVDIDSLLVSQPDTGEQAMEICEALVRSGAIDAIVVDSVAAMVPKAEIEGEMGDSHVGLQARLMSQALRKLTGIIGKTNTVCIFINQLREKVGVMYGNPEVTTGGRALKYYSSVRIDVRRIEGLKDASGSFIGNRTRAKIVKNKVAPPFREAEFDIMFGEGISKLGEMIDLGAKLGIVQKSGAWFNYGDIRLGQGRDNAKLYLKEHPDVAAEIEKQVRENADRLLAAGKKGTVKPLEKPAVTPVAAEDAPAAPMADAPKTTGSEMDLDIMVDE
;
A
#
# COMPACT_ATOMS: atom_id res chain seq x y z
N MET A 1 21.95 6.64 68.27
CA MET A 1 21.48 7.90 67.64
C MET A 1 21.09 7.59 66.22
N ALA A 2 19.79 7.47 65.94
CA ALA A 2 19.28 7.16 64.66
C ALA A 2 18.83 8.48 63.94
N ALA A 3 19.48 8.82 62.85
CA ALA A 3 19.15 9.99 62.07
C ALA A 3 17.88 9.73 61.21
N LYS A 4 16.83 10.46 61.50
CA LYS A 4 15.54 10.49 60.81
C LYS A 4 15.71 11.19 59.46
N LYS A 5 15.60 10.46 58.34
CA LYS A 5 15.52 11.03 57.00
C LYS A 5 14.13 11.60 56.79
N GLU A 6 14.03 12.92 56.80
CA GLU A 6 12.80 13.62 56.37
C GLU A 6 12.60 13.46 54.88
N SER A 7 11.50 12.83 54.51
CA SER A 7 11.02 12.77 53.13
C SER A 7 10.30 14.09 52.81
N SER A 8 10.96 14.99 52.10
CA SER A 8 10.37 16.18 51.53
C SER A 8 9.37 15.77 50.41
N SER A 9 8.08 15.72 50.76
CA SER A 9 7.00 15.66 49.79
C SER A 9 6.89 17.02 49.09
N LYS A 10 7.39 17.12 47.85
CA LYS A 10 7.13 18.28 46.99
C LYS A 10 5.62 18.38 46.74
N GLN A 11 4.96 19.31 47.42
CA GLN A 11 3.59 19.70 47.14
C GLN A 11 3.50 20.24 45.71
N LEU A 12 2.57 19.70 44.91
CA LEU A 12 2.20 20.22 43.60
C LEU A 12 1.63 21.63 43.76
N PRO A 13 2.02 22.61 42.94
CA PRO A 13 1.51 23.98 43.07
C PRO A 13 0.03 24.05 42.74
N THR A 14 -0.79 24.44 43.71
CA THR A 14 -2.22 24.72 43.59
C THR A 14 -2.48 26.21 43.47
N GLY A 15 -1.69 26.92 42.63
CA GLY A 15 -1.79 28.35 42.42
C GLY A 15 -2.80 28.76 41.31
N PRO A 16 -3.15 30.06 41.21
CA PRO A 16 -3.96 30.60 40.14
C PRO A 16 -3.38 30.29 38.73
N ALA A 17 -4.20 30.30 37.68
CA ALA A 17 -3.83 29.84 36.33
C ALA A 17 -2.55 30.49 35.77
N GLY A 18 -2.18 31.70 36.21
CA GLY A 18 -0.94 32.40 35.86
C GLY A 18 0.31 31.68 36.34
N ASP A 19 0.33 31.21 37.59
CA ASP A 19 1.49 30.54 38.18
C ASP A 19 1.77 29.18 37.55
N LYS A 20 0.71 28.48 37.12
CA LYS A 20 0.81 27.20 36.39
C LYS A 20 1.45 27.38 35.04
N LYS A 21 1.12 28.47 34.33
CA LYS A 21 1.66 28.78 33.01
C LYS A 21 3.15 29.13 33.09
N ALA A 22 3.54 29.99 34.06
CA ALA A 22 4.93 30.33 34.28
C ALA A 22 5.79 29.13 34.70
N ALA A 23 5.26 28.26 35.56
CA ALA A 23 5.92 27.02 35.95
C ALA A 23 6.12 26.06 34.77
N LEU A 24 5.11 25.94 33.87
CA LEU A 24 5.21 25.15 32.63
C LEU A 24 6.27 25.72 31.67
N GLU A 25 6.30 27.04 31.47
CA GLU A 25 7.28 27.71 30.63
C GLU A 25 8.70 27.49 31.13
N THR A 26 8.90 27.60 32.45
CA THR A 26 10.20 27.30 33.10
C THR A 26 10.61 25.86 32.89
N ALA A 27 9.68 24.90 33.04
CA ALA A 27 9.96 23.48 32.83
C ALA A 27 10.29 23.19 31.33
N LEU A 28 9.57 23.79 30.39
CA LEU A 28 9.86 23.67 28.95
C LEU A 28 11.24 24.23 28.61
N ALA A 29 11.63 25.42 29.14
CA ALA A 29 12.94 25.98 28.94
C ALA A 29 14.08 25.09 29.52
N GLN A 30 13.86 24.46 30.66
CA GLN A 30 14.81 23.49 31.24
C GLN A 30 14.95 22.24 30.35
N ILE A 31 13.83 21.71 29.84
CA ILE A 31 13.83 20.54 28.95
C ILE A 31 14.56 20.87 27.65
N GLU A 32 14.29 22.03 27.05
CA GLU A 32 14.98 22.47 25.83
C GLU A 32 16.49 22.66 26.04
N LYS A 33 16.88 23.17 27.20
CA LYS A 33 18.31 23.32 27.55
C LYS A 33 19.00 21.96 27.74
N GLN A 34 18.31 20.98 28.30
CA GLN A 34 18.88 19.68 28.64
C GLN A 34 18.85 18.71 27.44
N PHE A 35 17.79 18.73 26.63
CA PHE A 35 17.52 17.73 25.60
C PHE A 35 17.49 18.31 24.17
N GLY A 36 17.66 19.63 24.04
CA GLY A 36 17.63 20.33 22.74
C GLY A 36 16.27 20.91 22.38
N LYS A 37 16.29 21.88 21.45
CA LYS A 37 15.06 22.52 20.94
C LYS A 37 14.16 21.52 20.23
N GLY A 38 12.85 21.65 20.43
CA GLY A 38 11.86 20.79 19.77
C GLY A 38 11.60 19.46 20.49
N THR A 39 12.25 19.20 21.64
CA THR A 39 11.99 17.99 22.45
C THR A 39 10.56 17.90 22.96
N VAL A 40 9.94 19.06 23.25
CA VAL A 40 8.52 19.17 23.60
C VAL A 40 7.89 20.22 22.68
N MET A 41 6.82 19.86 21.99
CA MET A 41 6.09 20.76 21.10
C MET A 41 4.58 20.66 21.32
N LYS A 42 3.87 21.77 21.07
CA LYS A 42 2.42 21.78 21.07
C LYS A 42 1.91 21.31 19.72
N LEU A 43 1.06 20.28 19.70
CA LEU A 43 0.48 19.68 18.46
C LEU A 43 -0.24 20.70 17.59
N GLY A 44 -0.86 21.75 18.15
CA GLY A 44 -1.61 22.74 17.39
C GLY A 44 -0.75 23.82 16.71
N THR A 45 0.55 23.89 16.97
CA THR A 45 1.45 24.91 16.37
C THR A 45 2.20 24.40 15.14
N ASN A 46 2.23 23.07 14.93
CA ASN A 46 2.87 22.46 13.75
C ASN A 46 1.81 21.84 12.84
N VAL A 47 1.44 22.54 11.77
CA VAL A 47 0.63 22.03 10.64
C VAL A 47 1.34 20.89 9.89
N ALA A 48 2.60 20.63 10.19
CA ALA A 48 3.49 19.72 9.47
C ALA A 48 3.56 18.29 10.07
N MET A 49 2.49 17.76 10.65
CA MET A 49 2.41 16.33 10.95
C MET A 49 1.68 15.54 9.85
N GLN A 50 1.72 15.98 8.60
CA GLN A 50 1.45 15.09 7.48
C GLN A 50 2.56 14.04 7.45
N VAL A 51 2.19 12.80 7.70
CA VAL A 51 3.13 11.67 7.58
C VAL A 51 3.27 11.40 6.08
N ASP A 52 4.47 11.64 5.54
CA ASP A 52 4.78 11.29 4.16
C ASP A 52 4.63 9.78 3.96
N ALA A 53 4.23 9.38 2.76
CA ALA A 53 3.97 7.99 2.44
C ALA A 53 4.63 7.57 1.12
N ILE A 54 4.93 6.28 0.99
CA ILE A 54 5.34 5.64 -0.26
C ILE A 54 4.14 4.84 -0.78
N SER A 55 3.76 5.06 -2.05
CA SER A 55 2.67 4.30 -2.69
C SER A 55 2.93 2.80 -2.64
N THR A 56 1.87 2.03 -2.51
CA THR A 56 1.93 0.56 -2.54
C THR A 56 1.92 -0.02 -3.95
N GLY A 57 1.73 0.83 -4.96
CA GLY A 57 1.48 0.38 -6.32
C GLY A 57 0.02 0.05 -6.61
N SER A 58 -0.83 -0.08 -5.59
CA SER A 58 -2.28 -0.25 -5.70
C SER A 58 -2.99 1.03 -5.28
N LEU A 59 -3.75 1.63 -6.19
CA LEU A 59 -4.50 2.85 -5.92
C LEU A 59 -5.53 2.64 -4.80
N GLY A 60 -6.25 1.53 -4.81
CA GLY A 60 -7.24 1.22 -3.79
C GLY A 60 -6.64 0.99 -2.41
N LEU A 61 -5.47 0.33 -2.33
CA LEU A 61 -4.77 0.13 -1.07
C LEU A 61 -4.22 1.45 -0.52
N ASP A 62 -3.68 2.31 -1.38
CA ASP A 62 -3.22 3.65 -1.01
C ASP A 62 -4.35 4.51 -0.43
N LEU A 63 -5.53 4.48 -1.07
CA LEU A 63 -6.74 5.13 -0.56
C LEU A 63 -7.22 4.52 0.77
N ALA A 64 -7.19 3.19 0.88
CA ALA A 64 -7.58 2.49 2.09
C ALA A 64 -6.66 2.80 3.28
N LEU A 65 -5.36 3.00 3.04
CA LEU A 65 -4.37 3.42 4.04
C LEU A 65 -4.63 4.83 4.55
N GLY A 66 -5.31 5.68 3.78
CA GLY A 66 -5.80 6.99 4.18
C GLY A 66 -4.80 8.13 4.13
N ILE A 67 -3.55 7.86 3.79
CA ILE A 67 -2.46 8.83 3.63
C ILE A 67 -1.76 8.69 2.27
N GLY A 68 -2.34 7.90 1.35
CA GLY A 68 -1.81 7.71 0.00
C GLY A 68 -0.69 6.67 -0.13
N GLY A 69 -0.47 5.83 0.88
CA GLY A 69 0.54 4.78 0.85
C GLY A 69 1.00 4.32 2.24
N LEU A 70 2.15 3.67 2.30
CA LEU A 70 2.78 3.24 3.55
C LEU A 70 3.50 4.40 4.23
N PRO A 71 3.26 4.64 5.54
CA PRO A 71 3.83 5.78 6.26
C PRO A 71 5.35 5.69 6.39
N ARG A 72 6.07 6.76 6.04
CA ARG A 72 7.50 6.90 6.29
C ARG A 72 7.80 6.95 7.79
N GLY A 73 8.99 6.48 8.17
CA GLY A 73 9.42 6.44 9.56
C GLY A 73 8.65 5.44 10.42
N ARG A 74 8.10 4.37 9.82
CA ARG A 74 7.26 3.39 10.50
C ARG A 74 7.60 1.95 10.13
N ILE A 75 7.26 1.06 11.07
CA ILE A 75 7.30 -0.39 10.88
C ILE A 75 5.94 -0.85 10.37
N ILE A 76 5.96 -1.61 9.28
CA ILE A 76 4.80 -2.19 8.61
C ILE A 76 4.92 -3.72 8.68
N GLU A 77 3.84 -4.41 8.97
CA GLU A 77 3.76 -5.86 8.86
C GLU A 77 2.79 -6.22 7.72
N VAL A 78 3.29 -6.96 6.73
CA VAL A 78 2.50 -7.55 5.64
C VAL A 78 2.49 -9.05 5.87
N TYR A 79 1.31 -9.63 6.10
CA TYR A 79 1.20 -11.04 6.43
C TYR A 79 0.02 -11.70 5.72
N GLY A 80 0.06 -13.02 5.62
CA GLY A 80 -0.98 -13.81 4.98
C GLY A 80 -0.50 -15.21 4.62
N PRO A 81 -1.39 -16.03 4.02
CA PRO A 81 -1.04 -17.37 3.53
C PRO A 81 0.09 -17.32 2.49
N GLU A 82 0.66 -18.48 2.22
CA GLU A 82 1.60 -18.63 1.11
C GLU A 82 0.96 -18.26 -0.24
N SER A 83 1.76 -17.77 -1.17
CA SER A 83 1.33 -17.37 -2.52
C SER A 83 0.16 -16.36 -2.54
N SER A 84 -0.01 -15.56 -1.48
CA SER A 84 -1.04 -14.51 -1.41
C SER A 84 -0.64 -13.17 -2.04
N GLY A 85 0.62 -13.00 -2.47
CA GLY A 85 1.14 -11.78 -3.09
C GLY A 85 1.84 -10.81 -2.12
N LYS A 86 2.31 -11.28 -0.95
CA LYS A 86 3.02 -10.45 0.05
C LYS A 86 4.30 -9.84 -0.50
N THR A 87 5.19 -10.69 -1.05
CA THR A 87 6.46 -10.28 -1.65
C THR A 87 6.23 -9.39 -2.86
N THR A 88 5.23 -9.71 -3.71
CA THR A 88 4.83 -8.87 -4.84
C THR A 88 4.46 -7.46 -4.38
N LEU A 89 3.61 -7.34 -3.35
CA LEU A 89 3.22 -6.03 -2.80
C LEU A 89 4.43 -5.28 -2.25
N ALA A 90 5.33 -5.95 -1.53
CA ALA A 90 6.54 -5.33 -0.97
C ALA A 90 7.50 -4.84 -2.07
N LEU A 91 7.71 -5.63 -3.13
CA LEU A 91 8.51 -5.23 -4.28
C LEU A 91 7.93 -4.03 -5.03
N HIS A 92 6.60 -3.95 -5.17
CA HIS A 92 5.96 -2.75 -5.73
C HIS A 92 6.24 -1.50 -4.90
N VAL A 93 6.24 -1.60 -3.56
CA VAL A 93 6.61 -0.47 -2.69
C VAL A 93 8.04 -0.03 -2.93
N LEU A 94 8.99 -0.98 -3.10
CA LEU A 94 10.37 -0.64 -3.44
C LEU A 94 10.47 0.05 -4.80
N ALA A 95 9.77 -0.46 -5.82
CA ALA A 95 9.71 0.16 -7.14
C ALA A 95 9.14 1.59 -7.08
N GLU A 96 8.09 1.82 -6.29
CA GLU A 96 7.51 3.16 -6.12
C GLU A 96 8.47 4.09 -5.35
N ALA A 97 9.24 3.57 -4.37
CA ALA A 97 10.27 4.35 -3.67
C ALA A 97 11.40 4.77 -4.63
N GLN A 98 11.89 3.85 -5.48
CA GLN A 98 12.92 4.13 -6.48
C GLN A 98 12.47 5.15 -7.53
N LYS A 99 11.20 5.12 -7.96
CA LYS A 99 10.62 6.14 -8.86
C LYS A 99 10.67 7.56 -8.27
N LEU A 100 10.68 7.67 -6.95
CA LEU A 100 10.85 8.96 -6.24
C LEU A 100 12.32 9.32 -6.04
N GLY A 101 13.28 8.54 -6.58
CA GLY A 101 14.72 8.71 -6.40
C GLY A 101 15.24 8.20 -5.06
N GLY A 102 14.47 7.33 -4.37
CA GLY A 102 14.84 6.77 -3.07
C GLY A 102 15.70 5.53 -3.17
N GLU A 103 16.59 5.35 -2.17
CA GLU A 103 17.42 4.17 -2.00
C GLU A 103 16.63 3.06 -1.28
N VAL A 104 16.73 1.83 -1.76
CA VAL A 104 15.95 0.71 -1.24
C VAL A 104 16.80 -0.52 -0.97
N ALA A 105 16.35 -1.33 0.01
CA ALA A 105 17.02 -2.55 0.39
C ALA A 105 16.05 -3.73 0.56
N PHE A 106 16.53 -4.93 0.25
CA PHE A 106 15.81 -6.18 0.42
C PHE A 106 16.67 -7.17 1.21
N ILE A 107 16.21 -7.58 2.39
CA ILE A 107 16.84 -8.60 3.21
C ILE A 107 16.09 -9.90 2.95
N ASP A 108 16.70 -10.75 2.14
CA ASP A 108 16.16 -12.03 1.65
C ASP A 108 16.60 -13.16 2.59
N VAL A 109 15.84 -13.40 3.64
CA VAL A 109 16.09 -14.48 4.61
C VAL A 109 15.60 -15.84 4.07
N GLU A 110 14.67 -15.85 3.11
CA GLU A 110 14.17 -17.07 2.48
C GLU A 110 15.06 -17.53 1.33
N HIS A 111 16.03 -16.71 0.85
CA HIS A 111 16.87 -16.95 -0.33
C HIS A 111 16.04 -17.22 -1.59
N ALA A 112 14.91 -16.53 -1.75
CA ALA A 112 13.91 -16.80 -2.77
C ALA A 112 13.63 -15.60 -3.70
N LEU A 113 14.39 -14.52 -3.61
CA LEU A 113 14.23 -13.35 -4.48
C LEU A 113 14.62 -13.69 -5.92
N ASP A 114 13.65 -13.59 -6.83
CA ASP A 114 13.90 -13.68 -8.27
C ASP A 114 14.12 -12.26 -8.86
N PRO A 115 15.36 -11.96 -9.32
CA PRO A 115 15.67 -10.67 -9.93
C PRO A 115 14.86 -10.38 -11.20
N THR A 116 14.53 -11.42 -11.98
CA THR A 116 13.75 -11.29 -13.21
C THR A 116 12.33 -10.82 -12.87
N TYR A 117 11.73 -11.44 -11.85
CA TYR A 117 10.42 -11.05 -11.37
C TYR A 117 10.45 -9.63 -10.75
N ALA A 118 11.43 -9.31 -9.93
CA ALA A 118 11.57 -7.96 -9.36
C ALA A 118 11.66 -6.89 -10.45
N ARG A 119 12.45 -7.12 -11.50
CA ARG A 119 12.56 -6.22 -12.67
C ARG A 119 11.22 -6.06 -13.39
N ALA A 120 10.47 -7.15 -13.57
CA ALA A 120 9.15 -7.12 -14.21
C ALA A 120 8.13 -6.29 -13.43
N LEU A 121 8.27 -6.23 -12.09
CA LEU A 121 7.46 -5.37 -11.21
C LEU A 121 7.89 -3.90 -11.22
N GLY A 122 8.97 -3.57 -11.94
CA GLY A 122 9.49 -2.21 -12.07
C GLY A 122 10.56 -1.84 -11.05
N VAL A 123 11.13 -2.80 -10.32
CA VAL A 123 12.28 -2.57 -9.45
C VAL A 123 13.54 -2.43 -10.31
N ASP A 124 14.27 -1.36 -10.11
CA ASP A 124 15.63 -1.21 -10.62
C ASP A 124 16.57 -2.12 -9.80
N ILE A 125 16.88 -3.27 -10.36
CA ILE A 125 17.69 -4.28 -9.67
C ILE A 125 19.18 -3.91 -9.61
N ASP A 126 19.64 -3.00 -10.46
CA ASP A 126 21.03 -2.58 -10.49
C ASP A 126 21.34 -1.62 -9.32
N SER A 127 20.33 -0.92 -8.81
CA SER A 127 20.41 -0.06 -7.62
C SER A 127 19.84 -0.71 -6.34
N LEU A 128 19.22 -1.90 -6.42
CA LEU A 128 18.65 -2.57 -5.27
C LEU A 128 19.74 -3.19 -4.39
N LEU A 129 19.80 -2.78 -3.11
CA LEU A 129 20.66 -3.41 -2.12
C LEU A 129 20.03 -4.73 -1.64
N VAL A 130 20.70 -5.85 -1.87
CA VAL A 130 20.24 -7.18 -1.45
C VAL A 130 21.20 -7.76 -0.41
N SER A 131 20.66 -8.34 0.65
CA SER A 131 21.41 -9.09 1.65
C SER A 131 20.71 -10.43 1.93
N GLN A 132 21.50 -11.51 2.01
CA GLN A 132 21.04 -12.87 2.30
C GLN A 132 21.73 -13.39 3.57
N PRO A 133 21.24 -13.02 4.75
CA PRO A 133 21.84 -13.40 6.03
C PRO A 133 21.53 -14.85 6.41
N ASP A 134 22.50 -15.51 7.07
CA ASP A 134 22.36 -16.89 7.55
C ASP A 134 21.56 -17.01 8.85
N THR A 135 21.50 -15.95 9.67
CA THR A 135 20.83 -15.96 10.98
C THR A 135 19.88 -14.78 11.14
N GLY A 136 18.89 -14.94 12.01
CA GLY A 136 17.96 -13.85 12.32
C GLY A 136 18.62 -12.65 12.98
N GLU A 137 19.66 -12.88 13.81
CA GLU A 137 20.47 -11.81 14.42
C GLU A 137 21.18 -11.00 13.35
N GLN A 138 21.84 -11.64 12.38
CA GLN A 138 22.52 -10.99 11.28
C GLN A 138 21.54 -10.19 10.41
N ALA A 139 20.37 -10.76 10.08
CA ALA A 139 19.32 -10.08 9.34
C ALA A 139 18.91 -8.76 10.02
N MET A 140 18.70 -8.80 11.34
CA MET A 140 18.24 -7.64 12.08
C MET A 140 19.35 -6.62 12.33
N GLU A 141 20.61 -7.04 12.45
CA GLU A 141 21.77 -6.13 12.58
C GLU A 141 22.03 -5.39 11.27
N ILE A 142 21.94 -6.08 10.11
CA ILE A 142 22.04 -5.46 8.79
C ILE A 142 20.89 -4.47 8.58
N CYS A 143 19.65 -4.85 8.91
CA CYS A 143 18.49 -3.97 8.85
C CYS A 143 18.71 -2.72 9.71
N GLU A 144 19.18 -2.89 10.97
CA GLU A 144 19.46 -1.77 11.87
C GLU A 144 20.54 -0.85 11.30
N ALA A 145 21.63 -1.39 10.76
CA ALA A 145 22.73 -0.61 10.21
C ALA A 145 22.29 0.22 8.98
N LEU A 146 21.53 -0.40 8.06
CA LEU A 146 20.97 0.29 6.88
C LEU A 146 20.01 1.40 7.28
N VAL A 147 19.07 1.13 8.18
CA VAL A 147 18.13 2.15 8.66
C VAL A 147 18.86 3.27 9.40
N ARG A 148 19.88 2.95 10.21
CA ARG A 148 20.66 3.93 10.98
C ARG A 148 21.45 4.88 10.08
N SER A 149 21.85 4.47 8.88
CA SER A 149 22.53 5.32 7.92
C SER A 149 21.72 6.57 7.55
N GLY A 150 20.37 6.47 7.61
CA GLY A 150 19.45 7.52 7.19
C GLY A 150 19.35 7.70 5.67
N ALA A 151 20.02 6.84 4.89
CA ALA A 151 20.03 6.90 3.43
C ALA A 151 18.96 6.03 2.77
N ILE A 152 18.34 5.10 3.52
CA ILE A 152 17.39 4.13 2.98
C ILE A 152 15.97 4.64 3.14
N ASP A 153 15.22 4.74 2.04
CA ASP A 153 13.82 5.15 2.01
C ASP A 153 12.86 4.01 2.35
N ALA A 154 13.12 2.82 1.78
CA ALA A 154 12.34 1.63 2.08
C ALA A 154 13.23 0.38 2.21
N ILE A 155 12.92 -0.46 3.19
CA ILE A 155 13.59 -1.73 3.43
C ILE A 155 12.56 -2.82 3.64
N VAL A 156 12.75 -3.96 2.98
CA VAL A 156 11.93 -5.16 3.11
C VAL A 156 12.74 -6.24 3.80
N VAL A 157 12.12 -6.97 4.72
CA VAL A 157 12.67 -8.17 5.35
C VAL A 157 11.73 -9.34 5.04
N ASP A 158 12.16 -10.26 4.21
CA ASP A 158 11.38 -11.42 3.74
C ASP A 158 12.07 -12.73 4.10
N SER A 159 11.57 -13.50 5.03
CA SER A 159 10.45 -13.25 5.92
C SER A 159 10.82 -13.48 7.39
N VAL A 160 9.99 -12.95 8.30
CA VAL A 160 10.17 -13.20 9.75
C VAL A 160 10.11 -14.70 10.07
N ALA A 161 9.33 -15.47 9.30
CA ALA A 161 9.19 -16.92 9.50
C ALA A 161 10.51 -17.68 9.27
N ALA A 162 11.37 -17.18 8.39
CA ALA A 162 12.66 -17.77 8.04
C ALA A 162 13.80 -17.29 8.96
N MET A 163 13.56 -16.31 9.84
CA MET A 163 14.58 -15.84 10.78
C MET A 163 14.85 -16.88 11.88
N VAL A 164 15.86 -17.70 11.67
CA VAL A 164 16.31 -18.69 12.66
C VAL A 164 17.35 -18.02 13.57
N PRO A 165 17.17 -18.07 14.92
CA PRO A 165 18.17 -17.61 15.86
C PRO A 165 19.48 -18.41 15.74
N LYS A 166 20.63 -17.72 15.88
CA LYS A 166 21.95 -18.35 15.80
C LYS A 166 22.09 -19.55 16.73
N ALA A 167 21.60 -19.43 17.98
CA ALA A 167 21.63 -20.51 18.97
C ALA A 167 20.82 -21.75 18.56
N GLU A 168 19.82 -21.60 17.67
CA GLU A 168 19.05 -22.71 17.12
C GLU A 168 19.80 -23.39 15.98
N ILE A 169 20.57 -22.64 15.19
CA ILE A 169 21.41 -23.20 14.11
C ILE A 169 22.60 -23.96 14.68
N GLU A 170 23.21 -23.45 15.77
CA GLU A 170 24.37 -24.08 16.44
C GLU A 170 24.00 -25.22 17.38
N GLY A 171 22.69 -25.38 17.69
CA GLY A 171 22.17 -26.44 18.56
C GLY A 171 22.09 -27.81 17.85
N GLU A 172 21.85 -28.86 18.64
CA GLU A 172 21.66 -30.20 18.09
C GLU A 172 20.22 -30.42 17.63
N MET A 173 20.02 -31.31 16.66
CA MET A 173 18.69 -31.70 16.19
C MET A 173 17.89 -32.32 17.32
N GLY A 174 16.74 -31.67 17.65
CA GLY A 174 15.86 -32.10 18.75
C GLY A 174 15.93 -31.22 19.98
N ASP A 175 16.86 -30.27 20.04
CA ASP A 175 16.92 -29.28 21.12
C ASP A 175 15.67 -28.38 21.13
N SER A 176 15.23 -28.04 22.34
CA SER A 176 14.06 -27.15 22.51
C SER A 176 14.47 -25.69 22.53
N HIS A 177 14.17 -24.98 21.46
CA HIS A 177 14.48 -23.54 21.31
C HIS A 177 13.27 -22.63 21.46
N VAL A 178 12.34 -22.98 22.35
CA VAL A 178 11.06 -22.28 22.53
C VAL A 178 11.27 -20.79 22.84
N GLY A 179 10.72 -19.94 22.00
CA GLY A 179 10.64 -18.49 22.20
C GLY A 179 11.92 -17.70 21.87
N LEU A 180 12.99 -18.32 21.35
CA LEU A 180 14.20 -17.59 20.95
C LEU A 180 13.90 -16.56 19.84
N GLN A 181 13.19 -16.95 18.79
CA GLN A 181 12.77 -16.05 17.72
C GLN A 181 11.94 -14.86 18.25
N ALA A 182 11.02 -15.11 19.18
CA ALA A 182 10.21 -14.04 19.78
C ALA A 182 11.04 -13.06 20.62
N ARG A 183 12.10 -13.55 21.30
CA ARG A 183 13.05 -12.71 22.04
C ARG A 183 13.89 -11.87 21.09
N LEU A 184 14.44 -12.48 20.04
CA LEU A 184 15.18 -11.81 18.98
C LEU A 184 14.35 -10.65 18.38
N MET A 185 13.13 -10.94 17.92
CA MET A 185 12.24 -9.93 17.35
C MET A 185 11.90 -8.82 18.34
N SER A 186 11.67 -9.15 19.61
CA SER A 186 11.38 -8.15 20.65
C SER A 186 12.55 -7.22 20.90
N GLN A 187 13.78 -7.73 20.91
CA GLN A 187 15.01 -6.96 21.10
C GLN A 187 15.27 -6.07 19.88
N ALA A 188 15.23 -6.64 18.68
CA ALA A 188 15.51 -5.93 17.44
C ALA A 188 14.51 -4.81 17.18
N LEU A 189 13.21 -5.08 17.30
CA LEU A 189 12.17 -4.06 17.07
C LEU A 189 12.22 -2.92 18.09
N ARG A 190 12.66 -3.19 19.31
CA ARG A 190 12.88 -2.14 20.32
C ARG A 190 13.99 -1.17 19.91
N LYS A 191 15.09 -1.70 19.35
CA LYS A 191 16.19 -0.88 18.81
C LYS A 191 15.73 -0.10 17.55
N LEU A 192 15.12 -0.79 16.59
CA LEU A 192 14.67 -0.20 15.32
C LEU A 192 13.65 0.92 15.52
N THR A 193 12.69 0.76 16.43
CA THR A 193 11.63 1.78 16.65
C THR A 193 12.22 3.13 17.05
N GLY A 194 13.31 3.16 17.80
CA GLY A 194 13.99 4.40 18.21
C GLY A 194 14.70 5.12 17.07
N ILE A 195 15.04 4.41 16.00
CA ILE A 195 15.84 4.91 14.88
C ILE A 195 14.92 5.28 13.72
N ILE A 196 14.02 4.40 13.34
CA ILE A 196 13.14 4.49 12.17
C ILE A 196 12.36 5.81 12.10
N GLY A 197 11.85 6.28 13.25
CA GLY A 197 11.13 7.56 13.31
C GLY A 197 11.99 8.79 13.03
N LYS A 198 13.34 8.65 13.08
CA LYS A 198 14.29 9.74 12.81
C LYS A 198 14.83 9.70 11.39
N THR A 199 14.84 8.53 10.76
CA THR A 199 15.41 8.29 9.43
C THR A 199 14.36 8.30 8.31
N ASN A 200 13.07 8.41 8.65
CA ASN A 200 11.96 8.40 7.70
C ASN A 200 11.89 7.14 6.81
N THR A 201 12.56 6.07 7.20
CA THR A 201 12.58 4.81 6.47
C THR A 201 11.25 4.07 6.62
N VAL A 202 10.67 3.54 5.52
CA VAL A 202 9.58 2.57 5.57
C VAL A 202 10.18 1.19 5.77
N CYS A 203 9.91 0.53 6.89
CA CYS A 203 10.43 -0.80 7.18
C CYS A 203 9.31 -1.84 7.12
N ILE A 204 9.37 -2.72 6.12
CA ILE A 204 8.35 -3.73 5.84
C ILE A 204 8.86 -5.09 6.29
N PHE A 205 8.13 -5.72 7.20
CA PHE A 205 8.33 -7.12 7.58
C PHE A 205 7.27 -7.99 6.93
N ILE A 206 7.68 -8.92 6.10
CA ILE A 206 6.81 -9.95 5.56
C ILE A 206 6.72 -11.09 6.59
N ASN A 207 5.50 -11.59 6.82
CA ASN A 207 5.27 -12.64 7.80
C ASN A 207 4.32 -13.71 7.26
N GLN A 208 4.48 -14.91 7.75
CA GLN A 208 3.62 -16.05 7.41
C GLN A 208 2.61 -16.30 8.53
N LEU A 209 1.50 -16.92 8.17
CA LEU A 209 0.50 -17.41 9.12
C LEU A 209 0.82 -18.86 9.50
N ARG A 210 0.63 -19.16 10.78
CA ARG A 210 0.66 -20.51 11.34
C ARG A 210 -0.64 -20.75 12.09
N GLU A 211 -1.10 -21.99 12.12
CA GLU A 211 -2.25 -22.35 12.91
C GLU A 211 -1.82 -22.79 14.31
N LYS A 212 -2.47 -22.23 15.31
CA LYS A 212 -2.28 -22.63 16.70
C LYS A 212 -3.14 -23.84 17.00
N VAL A 213 -2.50 -24.97 17.27
CA VAL A 213 -3.17 -26.22 17.65
C VAL A 213 -3.96 -26.05 18.95
N GLY A 214 -5.18 -26.63 19.00
CA GLY A 214 -6.01 -26.66 20.22
C GLY A 214 -6.91 -25.43 20.44
N VAL A 215 -7.03 -24.52 19.48
CA VAL A 215 -7.98 -23.42 19.55
C VAL A 215 -9.34 -23.89 19.05
N MET A 216 -10.27 -24.18 19.96
CA MET A 216 -11.65 -24.60 19.61
C MET A 216 -12.56 -23.42 19.26
N TYR A 217 -12.29 -22.21 19.75
CA TYR A 217 -13.08 -21.00 19.51
C TYR A 217 -12.20 -19.83 19.16
N GLY A 218 -12.63 -18.99 18.22
CA GLY A 218 -11.90 -17.83 17.73
C GLY A 218 -11.02 -18.12 16.53
N ASN A 219 -10.10 -17.17 16.18
CA ASN A 219 -9.21 -17.34 15.03
C ASN A 219 -7.93 -18.07 15.48
N PRO A 220 -7.64 -19.27 14.95
CA PRO A 220 -6.42 -20.02 15.26
C PRO A 220 -5.17 -19.43 14.59
N GLU A 221 -5.32 -18.59 13.56
CA GLU A 221 -4.21 -18.05 12.79
C GLU A 221 -3.36 -17.07 13.62
N VAL A 222 -2.07 -17.32 13.65
CA VAL A 222 -1.08 -16.46 14.32
C VAL A 222 0.11 -16.21 13.41
N THR A 223 0.72 -15.03 13.53
CA THR A 223 1.97 -14.71 12.84
C THR A 223 3.18 -15.24 13.61
N THR A 224 4.27 -15.57 12.90
CA THR A 224 5.53 -16.02 13.49
C THR A 224 6.28 -14.89 14.20
N GLY A 225 7.36 -15.18 14.94
CA GLY A 225 8.15 -14.17 15.65
C GLY A 225 7.50 -13.58 16.91
N GLY A 226 6.44 -14.23 17.42
CA GLY A 226 5.78 -13.84 18.67
C GLY A 226 4.84 -12.63 18.50
N ARG A 227 4.70 -11.83 19.58
CA ARG A 227 3.78 -10.68 19.60
C ARG A 227 4.44 -9.34 19.29
N ALA A 228 5.76 -9.28 19.11
CA ALA A 228 6.48 -8.03 19.03
C ALA A 228 6.04 -7.17 17.84
N LEU A 229 6.00 -7.73 16.61
CA LEU A 229 5.52 -7.01 15.42
C LEU A 229 4.09 -6.49 15.59
N LYS A 230 3.21 -7.28 16.19
CA LYS A 230 1.83 -6.87 16.44
C LYS A 230 1.73 -5.57 17.26
N TYR A 231 2.67 -5.34 18.17
CA TYR A 231 2.72 -4.13 18.98
C TYR A 231 3.50 -2.99 18.32
N TYR A 232 4.69 -3.28 17.78
CA TYR A 232 5.58 -2.27 17.21
C TYR A 232 5.15 -1.73 15.84
N SER A 233 4.53 -2.55 15.00
CA SER A 233 4.02 -2.08 13.70
C SER A 233 3.00 -0.94 13.85
N SER A 234 3.10 0.05 12.97
CA SER A 234 2.11 1.12 12.84
C SER A 234 0.96 0.74 11.92
N VAL A 235 1.26 -0.06 10.90
CA VAL A 235 0.29 -0.63 9.95
C VAL A 235 0.48 -2.13 9.90
N ARG A 236 -0.63 -2.88 9.84
CA ARG A 236 -0.65 -4.33 9.58
C ARG A 236 -1.64 -4.63 8.48
N ILE A 237 -1.17 -5.34 7.45
CA ILE A 237 -1.94 -5.68 6.26
C ILE A 237 -2.04 -7.19 6.14
N ASP A 238 -3.26 -7.72 6.17
CA ASP A 238 -3.59 -9.11 5.90
C ASP A 238 -3.85 -9.27 4.40
N VAL A 239 -3.00 -10.00 3.70
CA VAL A 239 -3.04 -10.18 2.24
C VAL A 239 -3.50 -11.58 1.93
N ARG A 240 -4.62 -11.72 1.19
CA ARG A 240 -5.23 -13.01 0.85
C ARG A 240 -5.64 -13.09 -0.60
N ARG A 241 -5.34 -14.21 -1.25
CA ARG A 241 -5.91 -14.53 -2.55
C ARG A 241 -7.40 -14.84 -2.39
N ILE A 242 -8.24 -14.24 -3.25
CA ILE A 242 -9.69 -14.48 -3.30
C ILE A 242 -9.98 -15.54 -4.35
N GLU A 243 -9.49 -15.32 -5.59
CA GLU A 243 -9.75 -16.19 -6.74
C GLU A 243 -8.59 -16.14 -7.73
N GLY A 244 -8.49 -17.16 -8.57
CA GLY A 244 -7.56 -17.16 -9.71
C GLY A 244 -8.22 -16.55 -10.94
N LEU A 245 -7.51 -15.67 -11.63
CA LEU A 245 -7.93 -15.06 -12.88
C LEU A 245 -7.54 -15.94 -14.06
N LYS A 246 -8.45 -16.15 -14.99
CA LYS A 246 -8.25 -16.97 -16.18
C LYS A 246 -8.44 -16.15 -17.44
N ASP A 247 -7.69 -16.50 -18.46
CA ASP A 247 -7.88 -16.01 -19.81
C ASP A 247 -9.04 -16.74 -20.53
N ALA A 248 -9.28 -16.39 -21.81
CA ALA A 248 -10.30 -17.01 -22.63
C ALA A 248 -10.04 -18.51 -22.91
N SER A 249 -8.78 -18.96 -22.79
CA SER A 249 -8.39 -20.38 -22.96
C SER A 249 -8.61 -21.20 -21.67
N GLY A 250 -8.92 -20.54 -20.54
CA GLY A 250 -9.04 -21.16 -19.22
C GLY A 250 -7.73 -21.27 -18.44
N SER A 251 -6.63 -20.75 -18.99
CA SER A 251 -5.32 -20.73 -18.33
C SER A 251 -5.26 -19.64 -17.26
N PHE A 252 -4.62 -19.95 -16.13
CA PHE A 252 -4.44 -18.96 -15.07
C PHE A 252 -3.42 -17.89 -15.49
N ILE A 253 -3.84 -16.62 -15.45
CA ILE A 253 -3.02 -15.45 -15.81
C ILE A 253 -2.73 -14.53 -14.62
N GLY A 254 -3.36 -14.77 -13.49
CA GLY A 254 -3.18 -13.96 -12.29
C GLY A 254 -4.08 -14.38 -11.15
N ASN A 255 -4.07 -13.59 -10.10
CA ASN A 255 -4.91 -13.78 -8.92
C ASN A 255 -5.57 -12.46 -8.51
N ARG A 256 -6.85 -12.51 -8.13
CA ARG A 256 -7.47 -11.43 -7.38
C ARG A 256 -7.10 -11.55 -5.91
N THR A 257 -6.56 -10.48 -5.38
CA THR A 257 -6.02 -10.40 -4.02
C THR A 257 -6.77 -9.36 -3.22
N ARG A 258 -7.05 -9.66 -1.97
CA ARG A 258 -7.60 -8.72 -0.99
C ARG A 258 -6.53 -8.37 0.04
N ALA A 259 -6.27 -7.09 0.23
CA ALA A 259 -5.46 -6.54 1.29
C ALA A 259 -6.35 -5.85 2.33
N LYS A 260 -6.38 -6.37 3.55
CA LYS A 260 -7.16 -5.83 4.67
C LYS A 260 -6.24 -5.19 5.69
N ILE A 261 -6.49 -3.93 5.99
CA ILE A 261 -5.75 -3.16 6.98
C ILE A 261 -6.32 -3.46 8.37
N VAL A 262 -5.69 -4.36 9.11
CA VAL A 262 -6.18 -4.80 10.43
C VAL A 262 -5.70 -3.90 11.57
N LYS A 263 -4.64 -3.11 11.34
CA LYS A 263 -4.13 -2.10 12.25
C LYS A 263 -3.62 -0.91 11.45
N ASN A 264 -3.98 0.28 11.90
CA ASN A 264 -3.48 1.52 11.33
C ASN A 264 -3.39 2.59 12.45
N LYS A 265 -2.21 3.20 12.61
CA LYS A 265 -1.98 4.28 13.59
C LYS A 265 -2.01 5.67 12.95
N VAL A 266 -2.12 5.77 11.62
CA VAL A 266 -2.08 7.03 10.87
C VAL A 266 -3.44 7.39 10.24
N ALA A 267 -4.38 6.42 10.16
CA ALA A 267 -5.74 6.62 9.67
C ALA A 267 -6.68 5.55 10.29
N PRO A 268 -8.01 5.64 10.09
CA PRO A 268 -8.94 4.63 10.57
C PRO A 268 -8.62 3.23 10.01
N PRO A 269 -8.52 2.19 10.86
CA PRO A 269 -8.24 0.81 10.45
C PRO A 269 -9.48 0.12 9.87
N PHE A 270 -9.31 -1.17 9.51
CA PHE A 270 -10.34 -2.11 9.01
C PHE A 270 -10.89 -1.82 7.63
N ARG A 271 -10.22 -0.93 6.87
CA ARG A 271 -10.46 -0.76 5.45
C ARG A 271 -9.80 -1.89 4.68
N GLU A 272 -10.29 -2.15 3.48
CA GLU A 272 -9.76 -3.18 2.60
C GLU A 272 -9.74 -2.70 1.16
N ALA A 273 -8.82 -3.25 0.37
CA ALA A 273 -8.71 -3.06 -1.06
C ALA A 273 -8.62 -4.42 -1.75
N GLU A 274 -9.19 -4.50 -2.94
CA GLU A 274 -9.08 -5.66 -3.82
C GLU A 274 -8.44 -5.22 -5.13
N PHE A 275 -7.44 -5.95 -5.56
CA PHE A 275 -6.69 -5.70 -6.79
C PHE A 275 -6.25 -7.01 -7.42
N ASP A 276 -5.96 -6.97 -8.72
CA ASP A 276 -5.47 -8.10 -9.47
C ASP A 276 -3.95 -8.09 -9.50
N ILE A 277 -3.33 -9.23 -9.21
CA ILE A 277 -1.90 -9.50 -9.41
C ILE A 277 -1.78 -10.38 -10.64
N MET A 278 -1.22 -9.85 -11.72
CA MET A 278 -1.00 -10.58 -12.97
C MET A 278 0.35 -11.29 -12.91
N PHE A 279 0.44 -12.51 -13.42
CA PHE A 279 1.70 -13.25 -13.46
C PHE A 279 2.68 -12.57 -14.40
N GLY A 280 3.89 -12.32 -13.92
CA GLY A 280 4.94 -11.62 -14.66
C GLY A 280 4.80 -10.09 -14.77
N GLU A 281 3.68 -9.51 -14.36
CA GLU A 281 3.43 -8.06 -14.44
C GLU A 281 3.16 -7.40 -13.07
N GLY A 282 2.73 -8.19 -12.07
CA GLY A 282 2.37 -7.70 -10.75
C GLY A 282 1.00 -7.04 -10.67
N ILE A 283 0.88 -5.99 -9.84
CA ILE A 283 -0.40 -5.31 -9.58
C ILE A 283 -0.88 -4.58 -10.83
N SER A 284 -2.10 -4.93 -11.29
CA SER A 284 -2.76 -4.32 -12.46
C SER A 284 -3.33 -2.94 -12.13
N LYS A 285 -2.48 -1.90 -12.12
CA LYS A 285 -2.89 -0.51 -11.82
C LYS A 285 -4.04 -0.02 -12.71
N LEU A 286 -3.94 -0.24 -14.02
CA LEU A 286 -4.96 0.20 -14.98
C LEU A 286 -6.28 -0.56 -14.78
N GLY A 287 -6.21 -1.86 -14.47
CA GLY A 287 -7.40 -2.64 -14.16
C GLY A 287 -8.11 -2.16 -12.90
N GLU A 288 -7.35 -1.86 -11.86
CA GLU A 288 -7.87 -1.30 -10.62
C GLU A 288 -8.48 0.09 -10.81
N MET A 289 -7.83 0.93 -11.62
CA MET A 289 -8.31 2.27 -11.98
C MET A 289 -9.68 2.22 -12.67
N ILE A 290 -9.88 1.28 -13.61
CA ILE A 290 -11.16 1.05 -14.28
C ILE A 290 -12.22 0.62 -13.27
N ASP A 291 -11.89 -0.32 -12.38
CA ASP A 291 -12.82 -0.85 -11.38
C ASP A 291 -13.25 0.22 -10.36
N LEU A 292 -12.30 1.02 -9.87
CA LEU A 292 -12.57 2.12 -8.95
C LEU A 292 -13.34 3.27 -9.64
N GLY A 293 -12.94 3.60 -10.88
CA GLY A 293 -13.63 4.58 -11.70
C GLY A 293 -15.09 4.18 -11.98
N ALA A 294 -15.33 2.90 -12.25
CA ALA A 294 -16.67 2.38 -12.44
C ALA A 294 -17.51 2.42 -11.15
N LYS A 295 -16.93 2.08 -10.00
CA LYS A 295 -17.59 2.20 -8.69
C LYS A 295 -18.00 3.63 -8.37
N LEU A 296 -17.21 4.61 -8.78
CA LEU A 296 -17.49 6.04 -8.58
C LEU A 296 -18.41 6.65 -9.64
N GLY A 297 -18.64 5.95 -10.75
CA GLY A 297 -19.38 6.47 -11.92
C GLY A 297 -18.57 7.44 -12.79
N ILE A 298 -17.25 7.55 -12.55
CA ILE A 298 -16.28 8.28 -13.39
C ILE A 298 -16.13 7.54 -14.73
N VAL A 299 -15.92 6.23 -14.66
CA VAL A 299 -15.96 5.33 -15.81
C VAL A 299 -17.36 4.74 -15.88
N GLN A 300 -18.05 4.93 -16.99
CA GLN A 300 -19.40 4.43 -17.20
C GLN A 300 -19.35 3.04 -17.83
N LYS A 301 -20.02 2.07 -17.18
CA LYS A 301 -20.18 0.71 -17.71
C LYS A 301 -21.57 0.54 -18.29
N SER A 302 -21.67 0.36 -19.62
CA SER A 302 -22.91 0.11 -20.32
C SER A 302 -22.84 -1.27 -21.01
N GLY A 303 -23.44 -2.28 -20.38
CA GLY A 303 -23.27 -3.67 -20.80
C GLY A 303 -21.80 -4.11 -20.72
N ALA A 304 -21.21 -4.49 -21.85
CA ALA A 304 -19.79 -4.85 -21.95
C ALA A 304 -18.86 -3.66 -22.22
N TRP A 305 -19.39 -2.47 -22.47
CA TRP A 305 -18.61 -1.28 -22.86
C TRP A 305 -18.24 -0.43 -21.65
N PHE A 306 -17.00 0.05 -21.68
CA PHE A 306 -16.48 1.04 -20.74
C PHE A 306 -16.28 2.37 -21.46
N ASN A 307 -16.77 3.46 -20.88
CA ASN A 307 -16.68 4.81 -21.42
C ASN A 307 -16.20 5.79 -20.34
N TYR A 308 -15.47 6.82 -20.78
CA TYR A 308 -15.07 7.94 -19.93
C TYR A 308 -15.53 9.24 -20.62
N GLY A 309 -16.56 9.88 -20.10
CA GLY A 309 -17.25 10.96 -20.81
C GLY A 309 -17.74 10.48 -22.17
N ASP A 310 -17.30 11.14 -23.25
CA ASP A 310 -17.59 10.78 -24.64
C ASP A 310 -16.58 9.79 -25.25
N ILE A 311 -15.51 9.48 -24.51
CA ILE A 311 -14.44 8.57 -24.96
C ILE A 311 -14.86 7.13 -24.70
N ARG A 312 -14.83 6.31 -25.75
CA ARG A 312 -15.07 4.87 -25.65
C ARG A 312 -13.75 4.15 -25.35
N LEU A 313 -13.57 3.68 -24.10
CA LEU A 313 -12.35 2.99 -23.67
C LEU A 313 -12.21 1.58 -24.27
N GLY A 314 -13.34 0.85 -24.45
CA GLY A 314 -13.30 -0.47 -25.06
C GLY A 314 -14.44 -1.39 -24.65
N GLN A 315 -14.60 -2.49 -25.39
CA GLN A 315 -15.50 -3.58 -25.04
C GLN A 315 -14.75 -4.59 -24.19
N GLY A 316 -15.20 -4.76 -22.95
CA GLY A 316 -14.52 -5.58 -21.94
C GLY A 316 -13.42 -4.82 -21.20
N ARG A 317 -13.07 -5.36 -20.02
CA ARG A 317 -12.09 -4.74 -19.12
C ARG A 317 -10.68 -4.74 -19.72
N ASP A 318 -10.32 -5.79 -20.46
CA ASP A 318 -8.97 -5.92 -21.03
C ASP A 318 -8.73 -4.93 -22.18
N ASN A 319 -9.71 -4.71 -23.05
CA ASN A 319 -9.61 -3.69 -24.09
C ASN A 319 -9.57 -2.27 -23.49
N ALA A 320 -10.31 -2.03 -22.41
CA ALA A 320 -10.22 -0.75 -21.70
C ALA A 320 -8.84 -0.54 -21.06
N LYS A 321 -8.21 -1.61 -20.51
CA LYS A 321 -6.81 -1.54 -20.02
C LYS A 321 -5.82 -1.22 -21.14
N LEU A 322 -5.97 -1.84 -22.31
CA LEU A 322 -5.13 -1.58 -23.48
C LEU A 322 -5.26 -0.12 -23.92
N TYR A 323 -6.49 0.38 -24.03
CA TYR A 323 -6.73 1.78 -24.36
C TYR A 323 -6.04 2.74 -23.40
N LEU A 324 -6.18 2.53 -22.08
CA LEU A 324 -5.54 3.36 -21.07
C LEU A 324 -4.00 3.24 -21.07
N LYS A 325 -3.46 2.11 -21.51
CA LYS A 325 -2.01 1.93 -21.69
C LYS A 325 -1.47 2.77 -22.84
N GLU A 326 -2.25 2.89 -23.92
CA GLU A 326 -1.93 3.70 -25.11
C GLU A 326 -2.21 5.21 -24.89
N HIS A 327 -3.09 5.55 -23.94
CA HIS A 327 -3.51 6.92 -23.62
C HIS A 327 -3.24 7.25 -22.15
N PRO A 328 -1.97 7.49 -21.77
CA PRO A 328 -1.58 7.74 -20.37
C PRO A 328 -2.13 9.06 -19.80
N ASP A 329 -2.44 10.03 -20.65
CA ASP A 329 -3.13 11.29 -20.31
C ASP A 329 -4.54 11.04 -19.77
N VAL A 330 -5.33 10.20 -20.45
CA VAL A 330 -6.67 9.78 -20.00
C VAL A 330 -6.59 8.98 -18.72
N ALA A 331 -5.59 8.07 -18.61
CA ALA A 331 -5.37 7.31 -17.40
C ALA A 331 -5.06 8.21 -16.20
N ALA A 332 -4.17 9.20 -16.36
CA ALA A 332 -3.81 10.15 -15.32
C ALA A 332 -5.01 11.00 -14.86
N GLU A 333 -5.88 11.40 -15.79
CA GLU A 333 -7.08 12.16 -15.47
C GLU A 333 -8.10 11.32 -14.66
N ILE A 334 -8.32 10.07 -15.07
CA ILE A 334 -9.19 9.14 -14.33
C ILE A 334 -8.60 8.90 -12.92
N GLU A 335 -7.29 8.66 -12.80
CA GLU A 335 -6.64 8.47 -11.50
C GLU A 335 -6.85 9.69 -10.61
N LYS A 336 -6.64 10.89 -11.13
CA LYS A 336 -6.85 12.14 -10.40
C LYS A 336 -8.27 12.24 -9.87
N GLN A 337 -9.28 12.00 -10.73
CA GLN A 337 -10.68 12.04 -10.32
C GLN A 337 -11.04 10.96 -9.29
N VAL A 338 -10.44 9.76 -9.40
CA VAL A 338 -10.61 8.71 -8.38
C VAL A 338 -10.04 9.16 -7.04
N ARG A 339 -8.84 9.76 -7.02
CA ARG A 339 -8.21 10.29 -5.79
C ARG A 339 -9.02 11.42 -5.16
N GLU A 340 -9.53 12.35 -5.95
CA GLU A 340 -10.37 13.46 -5.48
C GLU A 340 -11.71 12.98 -4.87
N ASN A 341 -12.22 11.83 -5.33
CA ASN A 341 -13.45 11.23 -4.83
C ASN A 341 -13.22 10.06 -3.84
N ALA A 342 -12.01 9.93 -3.30
CA ALA A 342 -11.62 8.85 -2.38
C ALA A 342 -12.58 8.70 -1.19
N ASP A 343 -13.00 9.82 -0.59
CA ASP A 343 -13.89 9.81 0.57
C ASP A 343 -15.23 9.14 0.29
N ARG A 344 -15.73 9.21 -0.93
CA ARG A 344 -16.98 8.55 -1.35
C ARG A 344 -16.81 7.03 -1.42
N LEU A 345 -15.66 6.54 -1.91
CA LEU A 345 -15.32 5.11 -1.88
C LEU A 345 -15.23 4.60 -0.45
N LEU A 346 -14.57 5.36 0.42
CA LEU A 346 -14.35 5.02 1.81
C LEU A 346 -15.64 5.08 2.65
N ALA A 347 -16.57 6.00 2.33
CA ALA A 347 -17.85 6.13 3.01
C ALA A 347 -18.87 5.04 2.62
N ALA A 348 -18.78 4.50 1.41
CA ALA A 348 -19.73 3.52 0.90
C ALA A 348 -19.65 2.16 1.63
N GLY A 349 -18.53 1.82 2.28
CA GLY A 349 -18.36 0.58 3.05
C GLY A 349 -18.63 -0.69 2.23
N LYS A 350 -18.68 -1.85 2.90
CA LYS A 350 -18.88 -3.18 2.25
C LYS A 350 -20.25 -3.40 1.60
N LYS A 351 -21.25 -2.52 1.81
CA LYS A 351 -22.66 -2.71 1.39
C LYS A 351 -23.25 -1.53 0.60
N GLY A 352 -22.49 -0.47 0.34
CA GLY A 352 -23.02 0.72 -0.32
C GLY A 352 -22.63 0.80 -1.79
N THR A 353 -23.62 0.80 -2.70
CA THR A 353 -23.44 1.41 -4.01
C THR A 353 -23.14 2.89 -3.82
N VAL A 354 -21.96 3.33 -4.29
CA VAL A 354 -21.62 4.75 -4.36
C VAL A 354 -22.65 5.40 -5.30
N LYS A 355 -23.37 6.44 -4.87
CA LYS A 355 -24.20 7.21 -5.81
C LYS A 355 -23.30 7.72 -6.93
N PRO A 356 -23.59 7.44 -8.22
CA PRO A 356 -22.79 7.96 -9.33
C PRO A 356 -22.65 9.48 -9.24
N LEU A 357 -21.56 10.02 -9.76
CA LEU A 357 -21.41 11.46 -9.92
C LEU A 357 -22.52 11.95 -10.86
N GLU A 358 -23.32 12.93 -10.44
CA GLU A 358 -24.19 13.64 -11.36
C GLU A 358 -23.31 14.29 -12.43
N LYS A 359 -23.69 14.10 -13.70
CA LYS A 359 -22.97 14.73 -14.82
C LYS A 359 -22.85 16.22 -14.53
N PRO A 360 -21.66 16.84 -14.67
CA PRO A 360 -21.59 18.28 -14.68
C PRO A 360 -22.53 18.75 -15.79
N ALA A 361 -23.45 19.66 -15.45
CA ALA A 361 -24.34 20.27 -16.41
C ALA A 361 -23.46 20.95 -17.48
N VAL A 362 -23.39 20.36 -18.67
CA VAL A 362 -22.79 20.98 -19.82
C VAL A 362 -23.68 22.17 -20.16
N THR A 363 -23.26 23.36 -19.80
CA THR A 363 -23.85 24.60 -20.33
C THR A 363 -23.66 24.55 -21.84
N PRO A 364 -24.72 24.59 -22.65
CA PRO A 364 -24.56 24.62 -24.09
C PRO A 364 -23.84 25.92 -24.44
N VAL A 365 -22.64 25.81 -24.98
CA VAL A 365 -21.97 26.94 -25.65
C VAL A 365 -22.84 27.24 -26.87
N ALA A 366 -23.38 28.46 -26.90
CA ALA A 366 -24.15 28.95 -28.02
C ALA A 366 -23.30 28.82 -29.30
N ALA A 367 -23.87 28.10 -30.29
CA ALA A 367 -23.28 28.03 -31.60
C ALA A 367 -23.35 29.43 -32.25
N GLU A 368 -22.21 30.05 -32.47
CA GLU A 368 -22.09 31.20 -33.33
C GLU A 368 -22.28 30.77 -34.78
N ASP A 369 -23.10 31.53 -35.49
CA ASP A 369 -23.48 31.38 -36.88
C ASP A 369 -22.28 31.22 -37.83
N ALA A 370 -22.21 30.09 -38.53
CA ALA A 370 -21.39 29.94 -39.73
C ALA A 370 -22.26 30.07 -40.97
N PRO A 371 -21.86 30.85 -42.00
CA PRO A 371 -22.69 31.14 -43.15
C PRO A 371 -22.84 29.92 -44.07
N ALA A 372 -24.05 29.74 -44.57
CA ALA A 372 -24.44 28.70 -45.50
C ALA A 372 -23.68 28.79 -46.84
N ALA A 373 -23.09 27.68 -47.28
CA ALA A 373 -22.58 27.49 -48.66
C ALA A 373 -23.65 26.83 -49.54
N PRO A 374 -23.70 27.16 -50.84
CA PRO A 374 -24.83 26.84 -51.71
C PRO A 374 -24.85 25.37 -52.15
N MET A 375 -26.08 24.85 -52.28
CA MET A 375 -26.39 23.53 -52.81
C MET A 375 -26.03 23.44 -54.30
N ALA A 376 -25.30 22.39 -54.69
CA ALA A 376 -25.14 21.98 -56.08
C ALA A 376 -26.01 20.75 -56.35
N ASP A 377 -26.71 20.81 -57.50
CA ASP A 377 -27.69 19.83 -58.00
C ASP A 377 -27.11 18.43 -58.17
N ALA A 378 -27.95 17.43 -57.85
CA ALA A 378 -27.72 16.01 -58.14
C ALA A 378 -28.33 15.61 -59.47
N PRO A 379 -27.67 14.84 -60.37
CA PRO A 379 -28.30 14.23 -61.50
C PRO A 379 -29.01 12.93 -61.14
N LYS A 380 -30.24 12.82 -61.61
CA LYS A 380 -31.07 11.60 -61.68
C LYS A 380 -30.48 10.62 -62.69
N THR A 381 -30.28 9.37 -62.33
CA THR A 381 -30.15 8.26 -63.29
C THR A 381 -31.07 7.14 -62.89
N THR A 382 -31.79 6.76 -63.91
CA THR A 382 -32.83 5.74 -64.09
C THR A 382 -32.30 4.33 -63.98
N GLY A 383 -33.19 3.44 -63.53
CA GLY A 383 -32.88 2.03 -63.22
C GLY A 383 -32.57 1.16 -64.43
N SER A 384 -32.04 0.02 -64.18
CA SER A 384 -32.30 -1.23 -64.93
C SER A 384 -32.01 -2.41 -63.98
N GLU A 385 -33.04 -3.24 -63.89
CA GLU A 385 -33.00 -4.59 -63.36
C GLU A 385 -32.05 -5.44 -64.21
N MET A 386 -31.25 -6.28 -63.56
CA MET A 386 -30.76 -7.51 -64.21
C MET A 386 -30.64 -8.59 -63.10
N ASP A 387 -31.52 -9.58 -63.30
CA ASP A 387 -31.42 -10.92 -62.74
C ASP A 387 -30.11 -11.57 -63.14
N LEU A 388 -29.50 -12.32 -62.24
CA LEU A 388 -28.60 -13.41 -62.63
C LEU A 388 -28.56 -14.49 -61.54
N ASP A 389 -29.02 -15.60 -62.04
CA ASP A 389 -29.10 -16.97 -61.60
C ASP A 389 -28.05 -17.51 -60.58
N ILE A 390 -28.58 -18.37 -59.76
CA ILE A 390 -28.01 -19.39 -58.98
C ILE A 390 -27.29 -20.43 -59.83
N MET A 391 -26.05 -20.78 -59.50
CA MET A 391 -25.48 -22.08 -59.77
C MET A 391 -24.87 -22.65 -58.48
N VAL A 392 -25.45 -23.75 -58.05
CA VAL A 392 -24.94 -24.75 -57.09
C VAL A 392 -24.14 -25.73 -57.95
N ASP A 393 -22.93 -26.10 -57.54
CA ASP A 393 -22.36 -27.43 -57.81
C ASP A 393 -21.22 -27.76 -56.81
N GLU A 394 -21.43 -28.93 -56.16
CA GLU A 394 -20.59 -29.95 -55.52
C GLU A 394 -19.60 -29.56 -54.43
#